data_977348e5bf42f0dfbc8d2eafbcdc443e
#
_entry.id   977348e5bf42f0dfbc8d2eafbcdc443e
#
_cell.length_a   1.000
_cell.length_b   1.000
_cell.length_c   1.000
_cell.angle_alpha   90.00
_cell.angle_beta   90.00
_cell.angle_gamma   90.00
#
_symmetry.space_group_name_H-M   'P 1'
#
loop_
_entity.id
_entity.type
_entity.pdbx_description
1 polymer ?
#
loop_
_entity_poly.entity_id
_entity_poly.type
_entity_poly.pdbx_seq_one_letter_code
_entity_poly.pdbx_strand_id
1 'polypeptide(L)'
;MKKSTSILLFQGLISVISGILITQMSLLGRIGIHTMYRQFLVFRSWWKTALLLFAVQCLLLALLYGVRKAMSLSSAKKVAWILLLVGILGAGTTYWDFSHTMHKVMKAKFHFGFYLFWLGWAVSCLYFISLKGEERKVTNEEQEKVKEVKNEE
;
A
#
# COMPACT_ATOMS: atom_id res chain seq x y z
N MET A 1 -7.46 -16.70 -6.43
CA MET A 1 -6.05 -16.74 -5.99
C MET A 1 -5.09 -15.98 -6.92
N LYS A 2 -5.15 -16.12 -8.25
CA LYS A 2 -4.21 -15.44 -9.18
C LYS A 2 -4.14 -13.89 -9.04
N LYS A 3 -5.28 -13.22 -8.86
CA LYS A 3 -5.33 -11.74 -8.75
C LYS A 3 -4.67 -11.19 -7.47
N SER A 4 -4.74 -11.92 -6.35
CA SER A 4 -4.12 -11.52 -5.09
C SER A 4 -2.59 -11.63 -5.13
N THR A 5 -2.07 -12.67 -5.77
CA THR A 5 -0.62 -12.85 -5.96
C THR A 5 -0.03 -11.77 -6.84
N SER A 6 -0.77 -11.34 -7.88
CA SER A 6 -0.34 -10.30 -8.82
C SER A 6 -0.10 -8.96 -8.12
N ILE A 7 -1.00 -8.53 -7.22
CA ILE A 7 -0.83 -7.26 -6.50
C ILE A 7 0.33 -7.33 -5.48
N LEU A 8 0.52 -8.50 -4.86
CA LEU A 8 1.64 -8.70 -3.94
C LEU A 8 2.99 -8.61 -4.65
N LEU A 9 3.13 -9.25 -5.82
CA LEU A 9 4.33 -9.17 -6.65
C LEU A 9 4.58 -7.73 -7.13
N PHE A 10 3.55 -7.02 -7.55
CA PHE A 10 3.64 -5.62 -7.94
C PHE A 10 4.14 -4.74 -6.79
N GLN A 11 3.62 -4.94 -5.58
CA GLN A 11 4.08 -4.21 -4.39
C GLN A 11 5.52 -4.56 -4.02
N GLY A 12 5.93 -5.82 -4.16
CA GLY A 12 7.32 -6.22 -3.98
C GLY A 12 8.26 -5.49 -4.93
N LEU A 13 7.91 -5.45 -6.22
CA LEU A 13 8.68 -4.74 -7.25
C LEU A 13 8.81 -3.24 -6.95
N ILE A 14 7.69 -2.57 -6.66
CA ILE A 14 7.67 -1.15 -6.30
C ILE A 14 8.53 -0.90 -5.06
N SER A 15 8.43 -1.74 -4.03
CA SER A 15 9.20 -1.58 -2.79
C SER A 15 10.71 -1.72 -3.02
N VAL A 16 11.13 -2.63 -3.89
CA VAL A 16 12.55 -2.78 -4.27
C VAL A 16 13.05 -1.54 -5.00
N ILE A 17 12.31 -1.08 -6.01
CA ILE A 17 12.67 0.12 -6.78
C ILE A 17 12.73 1.35 -5.86
N SER A 18 11.72 1.54 -5.02
CA SER A 18 11.67 2.62 -4.03
C SER A 18 12.86 2.56 -3.07
N GLY A 19 13.19 1.37 -2.55
CA GLY A 19 14.32 1.16 -1.66
C GLY A 19 15.65 1.54 -2.30
N ILE A 20 15.87 1.16 -3.56
CA ILE A 20 17.06 1.53 -4.33
C ILE A 20 17.13 3.05 -4.52
N LEU A 21 16.02 3.69 -4.92
CA LEU A 21 15.97 5.13 -5.17
C LEU A 21 16.21 5.95 -3.88
N ILE A 22 15.59 5.57 -2.77
CA ILE A 22 15.74 6.23 -1.48
C ILE A 22 17.19 6.19 -1.00
N THR A 23 17.88 5.09 -1.20
CA THR A 23 19.28 4.96 -0.78
C THR A 23 20.28 5.73 -1.66
N GLN A 24 19.88 6.20 -2.84
CA GLN A 24 20.68 7.07 -3.69
C GLN A 24 20.65 8.55 -3.24
N MET A 25 20.57 8.78 -1.93
CA MET A 25 20.63 10.10 -1.33
C MET A 25 22.00 10.77 -1.52
N SER A 26 22.07 12.10 -1.35
CA SER A 26 23.31 12.88 -1.43
C SER A 26 24.28 12.52 -0.28
N LEU A 27 25.59 12.83 -0.46
CA LEU A 27 26.59 12.66 0.61
C LEU A 27 26.21 13.42 1.89
N LEU A 28 25.67 14.63 1.75
CA LEU A 28 25.16 15.45 2.86
C LEU A 28 24.03 14.75 3.61
N GLY A 29 23.10 14.12 2.89
CA GLY A 29 22.03 13.31 3.51
C GLY A 29 22.56 12.10 4.27
N ARG A 30 23.60 11.43 3.77
CA ARG A 30 24.25 10.29 4.48
C ARG A 30 24.94 10.73 5.77
N ILE A 31 25.62 11.87 5.76
CA ILE A 31 26.29 12.43 6.95
C ILE A 31 25.23 12.87 7.98
N GLY A 32 24.18 13.56 7.56
CA GLY A 32 23.11 14.02 8.42
C GLY A 32 22.42 12.87 9.16
N ILE A 33 22.11 11.77 8.45
CA ILE A 33 21.52 10.56 9.06
C ILE A 33 22.48 9.91 10.06
N HIS A 34 23.78 9.90 9.79
CA HIS A 34 24.76 9.29 10.67
C HIS A 34 24.98 10.08 11.97
N THR A 35 24.88 11.40 11.90
CA THR A 35 25.26 12.29 13.00
C THR A 35 24.06 12.71 13.85
N MET A 36 22.93 13.05 13.24
CA MET A 36 21.77 13.60 13.94
C MET A 36 20.59 12.62 14.07
N TYR A 37 20.43 11.68 13.13
CA TYR A 37 19.23 10.84 13.04
C TYR A 37 19.56 9.35 12.97
N ARG A 38 20.21 8.80 14.00
CA ARG A 38 20.61 7.38 14.09
C ARG A 38 19.44 6.41 13.89
N GLN A 39 18.25 6.80 14.24
CA GLN A 39 17.03 6.02 14.05
C GLN A 39 16.68 5.76 12.56
N PHE A 40 17.19 6.56 11.64
CA PHE A 40 16.97 6.41 10.20
C PHE A 40 18.08 5.65 9.47
N LEU A 41 18.97 4.97 10.19
CA LEU A 41 20.03 4.15 9.59
C LEU A 41 19.51 3.03 8.67
N VAL A 42 18.24 2.66 8.80
CA VAL A 42 17.57 1.69 7.92
C VAL A 42 17.60 2.18 6.47
N PHE A 43 17.43 3.48 6.21
CA PHE A 43 17.46 4.07 4.87
C PHE A 43 18.84 4.13 4.21
N ARG A 44 19.90 3.76 4.92
CA ARG A 44 21.24 3.64 4.36
C ARG A 44 21.43 2.37 3.51
N SER A 45 20.67 1.31 3.80
CA SER A 45 20.78 0.01 3.11
C SER A 45 19.56 -0.19 2.22
N TRP A 46 19.76 -0.33 0.91
CA TRP A 46 18.67 -0.48 -0.04
C TRP A 46 17.72 -1.65 0.28
N TRP A 47 18.27 -2.79 0.67
CA TRP A 47 17.47 -3.97 0.99
C TRP A 47 16.66 -3.82 2.28
N LYS A 48 17.22 -3.14 3.32
CA LYS A 48 16.49 -2.84 4.57
C LYS A 48 15.35 -1.86 4.32
N THR A 49 15.61 -0.83 3.51
CA THR A 49 14.59 0.13 3.08
C THR A 49 13.50 -0.56 2.28
N ALA A 50 13.87 -1.37 1.28
CA ALA A 50 12.91 -2.12 0.46
C ALA A 50 12.05 -3.05 1.32
N LEU A 51 12.65 -3.76 2.26
CA LEU A 51 11.95 -4.67 3.16
C LEU A 51 11.01 -3.93 4.10
N LEU A 52 11.41 -2.79 4.64
CA LEU A 52 10.54 -1.94 5.46
C LEU A 52 9.33 -1.45 4.67
N LEU A 53 9.54 -0.90 3.46
CA LEU A 53 8.47 -0.41 2.60
C LEU A 53 7.53 -1.55 2.20
N PHE A 54 8.09 -2.71 1.86
CA PHE A 54 7.30 -3.90 1.53
C PHE A 54 6.47 -4.39 2.72
N ALA A 55 7.03 -4.40 3.92
CA ALA A 55 6.31 -4.79 5.13
C ALA A 55 5.10 -3.87 5.38
N VAL A 56 5.27 -2.55 5.21
CA VAL A 56 4.17 -1.57 5.33
C VAL A 56 3.10 -1.82 4.27
N GLN A 57 3.49 -2.10 3.02
CA GLN A 57 2.54 -2.43 1.94
C GLN A 57 1.81 -3.76 2.19
N CYS A 58 2.51 -4.77 2.72
CA CYS A 58 1.89 -6.04 3.12
C CYS A 58 0.88 -5.84 4.24
N LEU A 59 1.19 -5.00 5.23
CA LEU A 59 0.29 -4.66 6.32
C LEU A 59 -0.98 -3.97 5.80
N LEU A 60 -0.84 -3.02 4.87
CA LEU A 60 -1.97 -2.39 4.18
C LEU A 60 -2.83 -3.43 3.45
N LEU A 61 -2.22 -4.32 2.67
CA LEU A 61 -2.94 -5.37 1.96
C LEU A 61 -3.64 -6.33 2.93
N ALA A 62 -2.96 -6.75 4.00
CA ALA A 62 -3.54 -7.61 5.03
C ALA A 62 -4.76 -6.97 5.69
N LEU A 63 -4.68 -5.66 6.00
CA LEU A 63 -5.78 -4.89 6.55
C LEU A 63 -6.96 -4.82 5.56
N LEU A 64 -6.70 -4.48 4.30
CA LEU A 64 -7.74 -4.42 3.25
C LEU A 64 -8.41 -5.79 3.01
N TYR A 65 -7.64 -6.89 3.00
CA TYR A 65 -8.18 -8.25 2.90
C TYR A 65 -8.96 -8.64 4.15
N GLY A 66 -8.47 -8.32 5.34
CA GLY A 66 -9.15 -8.58 6.61
C GLY A 66 -10.49 -7.87 6.69
N VAL A 67 -10.52 -6.58 6.36
CA VAL A 67 -11.76 -5.78 6.32
C VAL A 67 -12.75 -6.35 5.30
N ARG A 68 -12.27 -6.75 4.11
CA ARG A 68 -13.13 -7.35 3.09
C ARG A 68 -13.74 -8.70 3.52
N LYS A 69 -13.00 -9.49 4.31
CA LYS A 69 -13.48 -10.77 4.84
C LYS A 69 -14.46 -10.58 6.01
N ALA A 70 -14.24 -9.56 6.83
CA ALA A 70 -15.00 -9.33 8.06
C ALA A 70 -16.27 -8.50 7.86
N MET A 71 -16.33 -7.66 6.81
CA MET A 71 -17.38 -6.66 6.61
C MET A 71 -18.06 -6.81 5.25
N SER A 72 -19.25 -6.18 5.12
CA SER A 72 -19.96 -6.10 3.84
C SER A 72 -19.11 -5.38 2.78
N LEU A 73 -19.31 -5.72 1.51
CA LEU A 73 -18.57 -5.13 0.40
C LEU A 73 -18.64 -3.59 0.37
N SER A 74 -19.80 -3.03 0.72
CA SER A 74 -20.01 -1.58 0.78
C SER A 74 -19.14 -0.94 1.86
N SER A 75 -19.10 -1.52 3.06
CA SER A 75 -18.27 -1.05 4.17
C SER A 75 -16.78 -1.21 3.89
N ALA A 76 -16.38 -2.33 3.28
CA ALA A 76 -14.99 -2.55 2.87
C ALA A 76 -14.50 -1.51 1.87
N LYS A 77 -15.35 -1.11 0.91
CA LYS A 77 -15.03 -0.02 -0.03
C LYS A 77 -14.89 1.34 0.68
N LYS A 78 -15.74 1.64 1.67
CA LYS A 78 -15.61 2.87 2.47
C LYS A 78 -14.28 2.92 3.20
N VAL A 79 -13.85 1.82 3.81
CA VAL A 79 -12.54 1.74 4.47
C VAL A 79 -11.41 1.92 3.47
N ALA A 80 -11.49 1.32 2.27
CA ALA A 80 -10.49 1.51 1.23
C ALA A 80 -10.40 2.98 0.75
N TRP A 81 -11.54 3.69 0.67
CA TRP A 81 -11.57 5.14 0.39
C TRP A 81 -10.92 5.96 1.50
N ILE A 82 -11.18 5.64 2.78
CA ILE A 82 -10.54 6.31 3.91
C ILE A 82 -9.02 6.10 3.86
N LEU A 83 -8.57 4.87 3.62
CA LEU A 83 -7.14 4.56 3.50
C LEU A 83 -6.49 5.25 2.29
N LEU A 84 -7.22 5.42 1.19
CA LEU A 84 -6.75 6.19 0.04
C LEU A 84 -6.55 7.66 0.42
N LEU A 85 -7.50 8.28 1.14
CA LEU A 85 -7.36 9.65 1.62
C LEU A 85 -6.17 9.81 2.57
N VAL A 86 -5.97 8.87 3.49
CA VAL A 86 -4.78 8.83 4.36
C VAL A 86 -3.50 8.78 3.52
N GLY A 87 -3.46 7.98 2.46
CA GLY A 87 -2.33 7.90 1.53
C GLY A 87 -2.07 9.23 0.80
N ILE A 88 -3.12 9.91 0.35
CA ILE A 88 -3.02 11.23 -0.31
C ILE A 88 -2.49 12.28 0.68
N LEU A 89 -2.99 12.30 1.91
CA LEU A 89 -2.50 13.19 2.96
C LEU A 89 -1.03 12.90 3.29
N GLY A 90 -0.66 11.62 3.41
CA GLY A 90 0.73 11.20 3.61
C GLY A 90 1.66 11.62 2.47
N ALA A 91 1.22 11.48 1.22
CA ALA A 91 1.97 11.99 0.06
C ALA A 91 2.10 13.53 0.10
N GLY A 92 1.04 14.24 0.47
CA GLY A 92 1.03 15.70 0.62
C GLY A 92 1.99 16.19 1.71
N THR A 93 1.99 15.56 2.88
CA THR A 93 2.93 15.89 3.97
C THR A 93 4.37 15.58 3.57
N THR A 94 4.61 14.49 2.85
CA THR A 94 5.94 14.15 2.31
C THR A 94 6.41 15.21 1.31
N TYR A 95 5.54 15.68 0.43
CA TYR A 95 5.84 16.75 -0.52
C TYR A 95 6.15 18.07 0.21
N TRP A 96 5.36 18.42 1.21
CA TRP A 96 5.57 19.61 2.03
C TRP A 96 6.93 19.57 2.73
N ASP A 97 7.26 18.45 3.37
CA ASP A 97 8.53 18.25 4.06
C ASP A 97 9.72 18.39 3.10
N PHE A 98 9.65 17.80 1.92
CA PHE A 98 10.71 17.89 0.89
C PHE A 98 10.87 19.30 0.31
N SER A 99 9.84 20.13 0.37
CA SER A 99 9.88 21.50 -0.15
C SER A 99 10.41 22.52 0.86
N HIS A 100 10.18 22.29 2.17
CA HIS A 100 10.41 23.30 3.22
C HIS A 100 11.51 22.93 4.23
N THR A 101 12.00 21.68 4.22
CA THR A 101 13.03 21.22 5.15
C THR A 101 14.37 21.00 4.49
N MET A 102 15.38 20.63 5.29
CA MET A 102 16.72 20.22 4.84
C MET A 102 16.69 19.10 3.80
N HIS A 103 15.57 18.36 3.67
CA HIS A 103 15.40 17.32 2.67
C HIS A 103 15.38 17.87 1.22
N LYS A 104 15.17 19.19 1.03
CA LYS A 104 15.29 19.87 -0.27
C LYS A 104 16.67 19.69 -0.91
N VAL A 105 17.72 19.54 -0.09
CA VAL A 105 19.10 19.34 -0.57
C VAL A 105 19.37 17.90 -1.02
N MET A 106 18.45 16.97 -0.76
CA MET A 106 18.58 15.58 -1.20
C MET A 106 18.33 15.45 -2.71
N LYS A 107 18.97 14.45 -3.33
CA LYS A 107 18.82 14.24 -4.78
C LYS A 107 17.38 13.91 -5.15
N ALA A 108 16.93 14.32 -6.33
CA ALA A 108 15.60 14.04 -6.87
C ALA A 108 15.22 12.54 -6.79
N LYS A 109 16.18 11.64 -6.96
CA LYS A 109 15.96 10.19 -6.85
C LYS A 109 15.42 9.75 -5.48
N PHE A 110 15.86 10.40 -4.41
CA PHE A 110 15.37 10.16 -3.06
C PHE A 110 13.87 10.50 -2.95
N HIS A 111 13.46 11.65 -3.46
CA HIS A 111 12.06 12.09 -3.48
C HIS A 111 11.19 11.15 -4.31
N PHE A 112 11.67 10.75 -5.50
CA PHE A 112 10.97 9.79 -6.36
C PHE A 112 10.72 8.44 -5.67
N GLY A 113 11.66 7.95 -4.86
CA GLY A 113 11.48 6.72 -4.11
C GLY A 113 10.29 6.78 -3.15
N PHE A 114 10.09 7.90 -2.44
CA PHE A 114 8.95 8.08 -1.56
C PHE A 114 7.63 8.27 -2.33
N TYR A 115 7.64 9.00 -3.46
CA TYR A 115 6.44 9.14 -4.28
C TYR A 115 6.01 7.80 -4.88
N LEU A 116 6.96 6.96 -5.25
CA LEU A 116 6.67 5.62 -5.76
C LEU A 116 6.03 4.73 -4.69
N PHE A 117 6.45 4.85 -3.42
CA PHE A 117 5.81 4.18 -2.30
C PHE A 117 4.34 4.60 -2.14
N TRP A 118 4.06 5.91 -2.17
CA TRP A 118 2.68 6.41 -2.08
C TRP A 118 1.83 6.00 -3.28
N LEU A 119 2.41 5.92 -4.47
CA LEU A 119 1.75 5.38 -5.66
C LEU A 119 1.36 3.92 -5.45
N GLY A 120 2.26 3.08 -4.91
CA GLY A 120 1.95 1.71 -4.54
C GLY A 120 0.79 1.61 -3.55
N TRP A 121 0.76 2.48 -2.55
CA TRP A 121 -0.35 2.60 -1.58
C TRP A 121 -1.68 2.89 -2.28
N ALA A 122 -1.70 3.93 -3.14
CA ALA A 122 -2.90 4.31 -3.90
C ALA A 122 -3.39 3.18 -4.81
N VAL A 123 -2.48 2.50 -5.53
CA VAL A 123 -2.83 1.36 -6.39
C VAL A 123 -3.46 0.23 -5.58
N SER A 124 -2.96 -0.07 -4.37
CA SER A 124 -3.57 -1.06 -3.49
C SER A 124 -5.00 -0.69 -3.12
N CYS A 125 -5.24 0.54 -2.69
CA CYS A 125 -6.58 1.01 -2.33
C CYS A 125 -7.53 0.98 -3.54
N LEU A 126 -7.10 1.50 -4.69
CA LEU A 126 -7.89 1.50 -5.93
C LEU A 126 -8.22 0.08 -6.41
N TYR A 127 -7.29 -0.85 -6.29
CA TYR A 127 -7.53 -2.25 -6.59
C TYR A 127 -8.71 -2.79 -5.75
N PHE A 128 -8.73 -2.55 -4.43
CA PHE A 128 -9.81 -3.01 -3.58
C PHE A 128 -11.15 -2.30 -3.83
N ILE A 129 -11.13 -1.01 -4.18
CA ILE A 129 -12.33 -0.26 -4.56
C ILE A 129 -12.93 -0.83 -5.86
N SER A 130 -12.09 -1.22 -6.82
CA SER A 130 -12.50 -1.75 -8.12
C SER A 130 -13.01 -3.20 -8.08
N LEU A 131 -12.77 -3.93 -6.99
CA LEU A 131 -13.26 -5.30 -6.87
C LEU A 131 -14.79 -5.32 -6.83
N LYS A 132 -15.40 -5.98 -7.83
CA LYS A 132 -16.83 -6.27 -7.86
C LYS A 132 -17.15 -7.45 -6.93
N GLY A 133 -18.30 -7.40 -6.26
CA GLY A 133 -18.73 -8.48 -5.37
C GLY A 133 -19.05 -9.75 -6.15
N GLU A 134 -18.20 -10.73 -6.02
CA GLU A 134 -18.42 -12.10 -6.52
C GLU A 134 -19.32 -12.92 -5.57
N GLU A 135 -19.57 -12.41 -4.36
CA GLU A 135 -20.21 -13.17 -3.27
C GLU A 135 -21.74 -13.31 -3.37
N ARG A 136 -22.42 -12.55 -4.24
CA ARG A 136 -23.88 -12.68 -4.38
C ARG A 136 -24.34 -13.90 -5.19
N LYS A 137 -23.46 -14.50 -6.00
CA LYS A 137 -23.87 -15.65 -6.82
C LYS A 137 -24.06 -16.91 -5.97
N VAL A 138 -23.15 -17.20 -5.05
CA VAL A 138 -23.20 -18.41 -4.21
C VAL A 138 -24.42 -18.39 -3.31
N THR A 139 -24.71 -17.26 -2.65
CA THR A 139 -25.87 -17.14 -1.74
C THR A 139 -27.21 -17.23 -2.48
N ASN A 140 -27.29 -16.73 -3.72
CA ASN A 140 -28.52 -16.82 -4.52
C ASN A 140 -28.73 -18.25 -5.05
N GLU A 141 -27.69 -18.95 -5.47
CA GLU A 141 -27.77 -20.35 -5.90
C GLU A 141 -28.12 -21.29 -4.74
N GLU A 142 -27.63 -21.04 -3.53
CA GLU A 142 -28.03 -21.80 -2.34
C GLU A 142 -29.49 -21.52 -1.93
N GLN A 143 -29.94 -20.27 -2.01
CA GLN A 143 -31.32 -19.90 -1.72
C GLN A 143 -32.30 -20.44 -2.77
N GLU A 144 -31.88 -20.50 -4.03
CA GLU A 144 -32.69 -21.06 -5.11
C GLU A 144 -32.84 -22.57 -4.95
N LYS A 145 -31.78 -23.30 -4.63
CA LYS A 145 -31.84 -24.74 -4.30
C LYS A 145 -32.68 -25.06 -3.10
N VAL A 146 -32.62 -24.23 -2.04
CA VAL A 146 -33.46 -24.42 -0.84
C VAL A 146 -34.96 -24.20 -1.15
N LYS A 147 -35.27 -23.26 -2.08
CA LYS A 147 -36.64 -23.01 -2.53
C LYS A 147 -37.17 -24.13 -3.43
N GLU A 148 -36.33 -24.70 -4.29
CA GLU A 148 -36.71 -25.83 -5.14
C GLU A 148 -37.06 -27.07 -4.29
N VAL A 149 -36.21 -27.42 -3.32
CA VAL A 149 -36.47 -28.56 -2.40
C VAL A 149 -37.76 -28.39 -1.58
N LYS A 150 -38.07 -27.14 -1.20
CA LYS A 150 -39.27 -26.84 -0.41
C LYS A 150 -40.57 -26.85 -1.20
N ASN A 151 -40.48 -26.76 -2.53
CA ASN A 151 -41.67 -26.84 -3.40
C ASN A 151 -41.96 -28.25 -3.90
N GLU A 152 -41.09 -29.23 -3.63
CA GLU A 152 -41.24 -30.64 -3.97
C GLU A 152 -41.80 -31.48 -2.79
N GLU A 153 -41.94 -30.91 -1.59
CA GLU A 153 -42.64 -31.47 -0.44
C GLU A 153 -44.08 -30.95 -0.35
#